data_1ed6d8fd20839028033ccac8eed36e87
#
_entry.id   1ed6d8fd20839028033ccac8eed36e87
#
_cell.length_a   1.000
_cell.length_b   1.000
_cell.length_c   1.000
_cell.angle_alpha   90.00
_cell.angle_beta   90.00
_cell.angle_gamma   90.00
#
_symmetry.space_group_name_H-M   'P 1'
#
loop_
_entity.id
_entity.type
_entity.pdbx_description
1 polymer ?
#
loop_
_entity_poly.entity_id
_entity_poly.type
_entity_poly.pdbx_seq_one_letter_code
_entity_poly.pdbx_strand_id
1 'polypeptide(L)'
;MINIAHECLANVKEEIKPLLEKHWLETEPNQDTIALDPDWKEYALLDSLGILHIFAAREDGQLIGYCVVMISKSIHHKDHVFASTDVIYVKPEFRKNTTGAELIKFAEAHCKENGVSLMTLNMKTEFPFDKLMTRMGFNLLERVYHKCFLGE
;
A
#
# COMPACT_ATOMS: atom_id res chain seq x y z
N MET A 1 9.25 -20.06 5.12
CA MET A 1 7.84 -19.91 4.69
C MET A 1 7.40 -18.49 4.92
N ILE A 2 6.78 -17.88 3.92
CA ILE A 2 6.29 -16.51 4.01
C ILE A 2 4.92 -16.53 4.70
N ASN A 3 4.77 -15.70 5.72
CA ASN A 3 3.52 -15.49 6.42
C ASN A 3 3.01 -14.07 6.16
N ILE A 4 1.72 -13.92 5.88
CA ILE A 4 1.08 -12.61 5.70
C ILE A 4 0.03 -12.43 6.77
N ALA A 5 0.04 -11.27 7.42
CA ALA A 5 -0.90 -10.93 8.47
C ALA A 5 -1.29 -9.45 8.43
N HIS A 6 -2.48 -9.14 8.93
CA HIS A 6 -2.89 -7.79 9.27
C HIS A 6 -2.24 -7.42 10.61
N GLU A 7 -1.41 -6.39 10.62
CA GLU A 7 -0.69 -5.96 11.81
C GLU A 7 -1.00 -4.49 12.13
N CYS A 8 -1.04 -4.15 13.42
CA CYS A 8 -1.18 -2.76 13.83
C CYS A 8 0.14 -2.00 13.65
N LEU A 9 0.06 -0.69 13.47
CA LEU A 9 1.22 0.17 13.25
C LEU A 9 2.29 0.01 14.34
N ALA A 10 1.87 -0.09 15.60
CA ALA A 10 2.80 -0.20 16.73
C ALA A 10 3.75 -1.41 16.61
N ASN A 11 3.30 -2.50 15.97
CA ASN A 11 4.09 -3.72 15.82
C ASN A 11 5.11 -3.66 14.67
N VAL A 12 4.84 -2.85 13.64
CA VAL A 12 5.63 -2.86 12.39
C VAL A 12 6.37 -1.56 12.10
N LYS A 13 6.05 -0.47 12.81
CA LYS A 13 6.55 0.88 12.53
C LYS A 13 8.07 0.96 12.36
N GLU A 14 8.81 0.39 13.28
CA GLU A 14 10.29 0.48 13.26
C GLU A 14 10.90 -0.34 12.11
N GLU A 15 10.26 -1.42 11.73
CA GLU A 15 10.68 -2.24 10.59
C GLU A 15 10.28 -1.64 9.23
N ILE A 16 9.15 -0.91 9.19
CA ILE A 16 8.68 -0.25 7.97
C ILE A 16 9.53 0.96 7.60
N LYS A 17 10.03 1.73 8.55
CA LYS A 17 10.79 2.95 8.28
C LYS A 17 11.89 2.77 7.23
N PRO A 18 12.83 1.82 7.36
CA PRO A 18 13.87 1.62 6.35
C PRO A 18 13.33 1.10 5.02
N LEU A 19 12.23 0.35 5.01
CA LEU A 19 11.62 -0.13 3.78
C LEU A 19 10.89 0.99 3.04
N LEU A 20 10.23 1.88 3.77
CA LEU A 20 9.56 3.06 3.21
C LEU A 20 10.58 3.99 2.55
N GLU A 21 11.72 4.22 3.18
CA GLU A 21 12.82 5.00 2.60
C GLU A 21 13.34 4.38 1.29
N LYS A 22 13.59 3.08 1.29
CA LYS A 22 14.02 2.36 0.08
C LYS A 22 12.98 2.44 -1.04
N HIS A 23 11.70 2.29 -0.72
CA HIS A 23 10.61 2.41 -1.66
C HIS A 23 10.54 3.83 -2.25
N TRP A 24 10.63 4.85 -1.41
CA TRP A 24 10.65 6.25 -1.83
C TRP A 24 11.82 6.56 -2.77
N LEU A 25 13.03 6.13 -2.43
CA LEU A 25 14.22 6.28 -3.27
C LEU A 25 14.05 5.59 -4.64
N GLU A 26 13.34 4.48 -4.68
CA GLU A 26 13.12 3.69 -5.90
C GLU A 26 12.05 4.29 -6.81
N THR A 27 10.98 4.88 -6.25
CA THR A 27 9.76 5.18 -7.02
C THR A 27 9.34 6.63 -7.04
N GLU A 28 9.85 7.50 -6.15
CA GLU A 28 9.36 8.88 -6.04
C GLU A 28 10.01 9.80 -7.08
N PRO A 29 9.21 10.49 -7.94
CA PRO A 29 9.77 11.34 -8.99
C PRO A 29 10.28 12.70 -8.51
N ASN A 30 9.85 13.20 -7.35
CA ASN A 30 10.14 14.55 -6.84
C ASN A 30 11.06 14.54 -5.61
N GLN A 31 12.03 13.63 -5.57
CA GLN A 31 12.92 13.43 -4.41
C GLN A 31 13.71 14.67 -4.01
N ASP A 32 14.09 15.50 -4.99
CA ASP A 32 14.91 16.71 -4.76
C ASP A 32 14.11 17.87 -4.15
N THR A 33 12.78 17.83 -4.27
CA THR A 33 11.90 18.95 -3.87
C THR A 33 10.92 18.59 -2.75
N ILE A 34 10.53 17.33 -2.66
CA ILE A 34 9.60 16.82 -1.64
C ILE A 34 10.30 15.71 -0.88
N ALA A 35 10.77 16.03 0.33
CA ALA A 35 11.44 15.06 1.19
C ALA A 35 10.46 14.04 1.77
N LEU A 36 10.94 12.82 2.00
CA LEU A 36 10.19 11.82 2.75
C LEU A 36 10.22 12.20 4.23
N ASP A 37 9.08 12.55 4.78
CA ASP A 37 8.91 12.91 6.20
C ASP A 37 7.54 12.42 6.69
N PRO A 38 7.39 11.12 7.01
CA PRO A 38 6.11 10.56 7.41
C PRO A 38 5.61 11.13 8.73
N ASP A 39 4.37 11.59 8.76
CA ASP A 39 3.70 11.98 10.00
C ASP A 39 3.22 10.73 10.75
N TRP A 40 4.06 10.22 11.62
CA TRP A 40 3.77 9.02 12.40
C TRP A 40 2.63 9.19 13.41
N LYS A 41 2.32 10.43 13.80
CA LYS A 41 1.17 10.72 14.66
C LYS A 41 -0.13 10.56 13.88
N GLU A 42 -0.15 11.06 12.64
CA GLU A 42 -1.28 10.88 11.74
C GLU A 42 -1.47 9.40 11.37
N TYR A 43 -0.38 8.67 11.07
CA TYR A 43 -0.45 7.22 10.86
C TYR A 43 -1.08 6.49 12.05
N ALA A 44 -0.67 6.81 13.27
CA ALA A 44 -1.21 6.21 14.49
C ALA A 44 -2.69 6.55 14.69
N LEU A 45 -3.09 7.77 14.39
CA LEU A 45 -4.49 8.19 14.46
C LEU A 45 -5.35 7.40 13.48
N LEU A 46 -4.94 7.30 12.22
CA LEU A 46 -5.66 6.58 11.18
C LEU A 46 -5.74 5.08 11.47
N ASP A 47 -4.69 4.50 12.02
CA ASP A 47 -4.67 3.10 12.48
C ASP A 47 -5.70 2.89 13.61
N SER A 48 -5.71 3.77 14.61
CA SER A 48 -6.65 3.72 15.74
C SER A 48 -8.12 3.91 15.34
N LEU A 49 -8.36 4.66 14.27
CA LEU A 49 -9.70 4.90 13.71
C LEU A 49 -10.17 3.76 12.77
N GLY A 50 -9.33 2.76 12.52
CA GLY A 50 -9.64 1.68 11.58
C GLY A 50 -9.71 2.12 10.12
N ILE A 51 -9.01 3.20 9.78
CA ILE A 51 -8.92 3.72 8.41
C ILE A 51 -7.68 3.17 7.71
N LEU A 52 -6.55 3.16 8.41
CA LEU A 52 -5.28 2.64 7.90
C LEU A 52 -5.11 1.18 8.27
N HIS A 53 -4.85 0.33 7.28
CA HIS A 53 -4.63 -1.09 7.45
C HIS A 53 -3.28 -1.49 6.88
N ILE A 54 -2.48 -2.21 7.65
CA ILE A 54 -1.15 -2.68 7.25
C ILE A 54 -1.18 -4.21 7.15
N PHE A 55 -0.83 -4.71 5.98
CA PHE A 55 -0.64 -6.14 5.74
C PHE A 55 0.86 -6.38 5.59
N ALA A 56 1.42 -7.19 6.49
CA ALA A 56 2.85 -7.46 6.58
C ALA A 56 3.15 -8.87 6.06
N ALA A 57 4.14 -8.98 5.17
CA ALA A 57 4.72 -10.25 4.76
C ALA A 57 6.02 -10.48 5.51
N ARG A 58 6.11 -11.62 6.19
CA ARG A 58 7.28 -12.00 6.99
C ARG A 58 7.84 -13.34 6.56
N GLU A 59 9.16 -13.46 6.56
CA GLU A 59 9.88 -14.72 6.45
C GLU A 59 10.80 -14.86 7.65
N ASP A 60 10.68 -15.98 8.35
CA ASP A 60 11.41 -16.24 9.60
C ASP A 60 11.32 -15.09 10.62
N GLY A 61 10.14 -14.48 10.71
CA GLY A 61 9.85 -13.34 11.60
C GLY A 61 10.30 -11.98 11.08
N GLN A 62 11.11 -11.91 10.03
CA GLN A 62 11.57 -10.65 9.46
C GLN A 62 10.58 -10.08 8.46
N LEU A 63 10.34 -8.79 8.53
CA LEU A 63 9.51 -8.08 7.55
C LEU A 63 10.23 -8.04 6.19
N ILE A 64 9.62 -8.64 5.17
CA ILE A 64 10.13 -8.69 3.81
C ILE A 64 9.33 -7.87 2.81
N GLY A 65 8.12 -7.48 3.18
CA GLY A 65 7.24 -6.64 2.37
C GLY A 65 6.01 -6.23 3.13
N TYR A 66 5.32 -5.22 2.64
CA TYR A 66 4.09 -4.74 3.25
C TYR A 66 3.19 -4.03 2.25
N CYS A 67 1.90 -3.95 2.58
CA CYS A 67 0.90 -3.23 1.84
C CYS A 67 0.10 -2.36 2.82
N VAL A 68 -0.09 -1.09 2.48
CA VAL A 68 -0.91 -0.16 3.25
C VAL A 68 -2.17 0.16 2.46
N VAL A 69 -3.31 -0.05 3.09
CA VAL A 69 -4.62 0.20 2.49
C VAL A 69 -5.39 1.16 3.37
N MET A 70 -5.94 2.20 2.76
CA MET A 70 -6.84 3.15 3.42
C MET A 70 -8.28 2.72 3.13
N ILE A 71 -9.07 2.48 4.18
CA ILE A 71 -10.47 2.07 4.08
C ILE A 71 -11.33 3.14 4.73
N SER A 72 -12.22 3.76 3.96
CA SER A 72 -13.08 4.83 4.45
C SER A 72 -14.41 4.89 3.70
N LYS A 73 -15.38 5.56 4.30
CA LYS A 73 -16.66 5.84 3.64
C LYS A 73 -16.43 6.75 2.44
N SER A 74 -17.14 6.45 1.35
CA SER A 74 -17.19 7.35 0.20
C SER A 74 -18.10 8.54 0.50
N ILE A 75 -17.58 9.76 0.31
CA ILE A 75 -18.40 10.99 0.48
C ILE A 75 -19.46 11.16 -0.60
N HIS A 76 -19.27 10.53 -1.75
CA HIS A 76 -20.23 10.58 -2.87
C HIS A 76 -21.23 9.41 -2.87
N HIS A 77 -20.96 8.38 -2.08
CA HIS A 77 -21.78 7.16 -2.01
C HIS A 77 -21.90 6.73 -0.54
N LYS A 78 -22.80 7.40 0.20
CA LYS A 78 -22.90 7.34 1.67
C LYS A 78 -23.04 5.93 2.26
N ASP A 79 -23.57 4.98 1.48
CA ASP A 79 -23.82 3.61 1.93
C ASP A 79 -22.68 2.65 1.53
N HIS A 80 -21.60 3.19 0.94
CA HIS A 80 -20.46 2.41 0.46
C HIS A 80 -19.15 2.80 1.13
N VAL A 81 -18.31 1.79 1.32
CA VAL A 81 -16.96 1.92 1.84
C VAL A 81 -15.98 1.59 0.72
N PHE A 82 -14.99 2.44 0.53
CA PHE A 82 -13.96 2.29 -0.50
C PHE A 82 -12.60 2.04 0.14
N ALA A 83 -11.79 1.23 -0.52
CA ALA A 83 -10.42 0.97 -0.16
C ALA A 83 -9.47 1.52 -1.24
N SER A 84 -8.40 2.16 -0.83
CA SER A 84 -7.33 2.63 -1.71
C SER A 84 -5.99 2.13 -1.20
N THR A 85 -5.22 1.47 -2.06
CA THR A 85 -3.87 1.04 -1.73
C THR A 85 -2.92 2.22 -1.82
N ASP A 86 -2.36 2.61 -0.68
CA ASP A 86 -1.40 3.71 -0.57
C ASP A 86 0.02 3.26 -0.94
N VAL A 87 0.46 2.18 -0.35
CA VAL A 87 1.80 1.62 -0.56
C VAL A 87 1.72 0.11 -0.75
N ILE A 88 2.49 -0.40 -1.68
CA ILE A 88 2.87 -1.82 -1.73
C ILE A 88 4.37 -1.91 -2.02
N TYR A 89 5.09 -2.62 -1.17
CA TYR A 89 6.52 -2.83 -1.29
C TYR A 89 6.92 -4.23 -0.90
N VAL A 90 7.82 -4.83 -1.68
CA VAL A 90 8.48 -6.10 -1.38
C VAL A 90 9.97 -5.90 -1.61
N LYS A 91 10.80 -6.39 -0.67
CA LYS A 91 12.27 -6.33 -0.83
C LYS A 91 12.70 -6.96 -2.15
N PRO A 92 13.67 -6.38 -2.88
CA PRO A 92 14.05 -6.83 -4.22
C PRO A 92 14.34 -8.33 -4.33
N GLU A 93 15.00 -8.91 -3.33
CA GLU A 93 15.35 -10.33 -3.29
C GLU A 93 14.12 -11.27 -3.22
N PHE A 94 12.96 -10.74 -2.81
CA PHE A 94 11.70 -11.49 -2.69
C PHE A 94 10.70 -11.20 -3.83
N ARG A 95 11.06 -10.35 -4.80
CA ARG A 95 10.14 -9.96 -5.89
C ARG A 95 9.97 -11.02 -6.97
N LYS A 96 10.86 -11.98 -7.06
CA LYS A 96 10.79 -13.07 -8.05
C LYS A 96 9.79 -14.16 -7.69
N ASN A 97 9.29 -14.15 -6.48
CA ASN A 97 8.26 -15.07 -5.98
C ASN A 97 6.86 -14.45 -6.01
N THR A 98 5.89 -15.08 -5.37
CA THR A 98 4.48 -14.66 -5.34
C THR A 98 4.14 -13.65 -4.24
N THR A 99 5.10 -13.19 -3.44
CA THR A 99 4.85 -12.38 -2.23
C THR A 99 4.00 -11.15 -2.49
N GLY A 100 4.30 -10.39 -3.56
CA GLY A 100 3.51 -9.21 -3.91
C GLY A 100 2.06 -9.55 -4.26
N ALA A 101 1.86 -10.60 -5.04
CA ALA A 101 0.51 -11.07 -5.38
C ALA A 101 -0.25 -11.59 -4.16
N GLU A 102 0.43 -12.27 -3.24
CA GLU A 102 -0.17 -12.77 -2.00
C GLU A 102 -0.58 -11.65 -1.04
N LEU A 103 0.25 -10.59 -0.94
CA LEU A 103 -0.10 -9.37 -0.19
C LEU A 103 -1.39 -8.74 -0.74
N ILE A 104 -1.49 -8.59 -2.05
CA ILE A 104 -2.68 -8.01 -2.70
C ILE A 104 -3.91 -8.91 -2.45
N LYS A 105 -3.78 -10.22 -2.60
CA LYS A 105 -4.88 -11.17 -2.34
C LYS A 105 -5.35 -11.13 -0.89
N PHE A 106 -4.41 -11.02 0.05
CA PHE A 106 -4.74 -10.91 1.47
C PHE A 106 -5.50 -9.61 1.76
N ALA A 107 -5.02 -8.48 1.22
CA ALA A 107 -5.71 -7.20 1.34
C ALA A 107 -7.10 -7.22 0.70
N GLU A 108 -7.24 -7.84 -0.47
CA GLU A 108 -8.52 -8.02 -1.17
C GLU A 108 -9.51 -8.83 -0.33
N ALA A 109 -9.06 -9.96 0.23
CA ALA A 109 -9.89 -10.79 1.10
C ALA A 109 -10.37 -10.02 2.34
N HIS A 110 -9.45 -9.30 2.99
CA HIS A 110 -9.77 -8.44 4.14
C HIS A 110 -10.81 -7.36 3.77
N CYS A 111 -10.65 -6.70 2.63
CA CYS A 111 -11.60 -5.72 2.13
C CYS A 111 -13.00 -6.31 1.93
N LYS A 112 -13.09 -7.48 1.29
CA LYS A 112 -14.37 -8.19 1.07
C LYS A 112 -15.05 -8.57 2.38
N GLU A 113 -14.31 -9.12 3.32
CA GLU A 113 -14.82 -9.51 4.64
C GLU A 113 -15.31 -8.32 5.47
N ASN A 114 -14.76 -7.13 5.23
CA ASN A 114 -15.11 -5.90 5.95
C ASN A 114 -16.06 -4.97 5.18
N GLY A 115 -16.76 -5.49 4.18
CA GLY A 115 -17.84 -4.78 3.50
C GLY A 115 -17.39 -3.67 2.56
N VAL A 116 -16.13 -3.70 2.08
CA VAL A 116 -15.64 -2.78 1.07
C VAL A 116 -16.35 -3.03 -0.26
N SER A 117 -16.89 -1.97 -0.84
CA SER A 117 -17.61 -2.03 -2.12
C SER A 117 -16.69 -1.91 -3.34
N LEU A 118 -15.59 -1.17 -3.20
CA LEU A 118 -14.65 -0.93 -4.29
C LEU A 118 -13.24 -0.78 -3.71
N MET A 119 -12.28 -1.47 -4.32
CA MET A 119 -10.86 -1.37 -4.00
C MET A 119 -10.09 -0.85 -5.21
N THR A 120 -9.28 0.19 -5.01
CA THR A 120 -8.33 0.68 -6.00
C THR A 120 -6.92 0.34 -5.61
N LEU A 121 -6.06 0.11 -6.61
CA LEU A 121 -4.65 -0.14 -6.43
C LEU A 121 -3.88 0.73 -7.42
N ASN A 122 -2.99 1.57 -6.90
CA ASN A 122 -2.18 2.48 -7.69
C ASN A 122 -0.81 1.87 -7.99
N MET A 123 -0.30 2.10 -9.19
CA MET A 123 1.07 1.76 -9.56
C MET A 123 1.74 2.94 -10.24
N LYS A 124 3.04 3.08 -10.06
CA LYS A 124 3.82 4.06 -10.80
C LYS A 124 3.99 3.60 -12.24
N THR A 125 3.89 4.53 -13.20
CA THR A 125 4.01 4.19 -14.64
C THR A 125 5.37 3.60 -15.02
N GLU A 126 6.42 3.95 -14.28
CA GLU A 126 7.78 3.43 -14.50
C GLU A 126 7.99 2.02 -13.92
N PHE A 127 7.08 1.56 -13.06
CA PHE A 127 7.13 0.24 -12.42
C PHE A 127 5.79 -0.50 -12.60
N PRO A 128 5.37 -0.76 -13.85
CA PRO A 128 4.05 -1.30 -14.12
C PRO A 128 3.95 -2.79 -13.76
N PHE A 129 2.81 -3.18 -13.20
CA PHE A 129 2.43 -4.57 -12.98
C PHE A 129 1.01 -4.88 -13.48
N ASP A 130 0.64 -4.25 -14.60
CA ASP A 130 -0.68 -4.39 -15.25
C ASP A 130 -1.06 -5.84 -15.53
N LYS A 131 -0.11 -6.68 -15.95
CA LYS A 131 -0.38 -8.10 -16.22
C LYS A 131 -0.82 -8.86 -14.97
N LEU A 132 -0.26 -8.51 -13.81
CA LEU A 132 -0.67 -9.07 -12.53
C LEU A 132 -2.09 -8.60 -12.19
N MET A 133 -2.36 -7.30 -12.35
CA MET A 133 -3.68 -6.73 -12.08
C MET A 133 -4.77 -7.39 -12.92
N THR A 134 -4.55 -7.51 -14.22
CA THR A 134 -5.49 -8.18 -15.14
C THR A 134 -5.73 -9.64 -14.73
N ARG A 135 -4.69 -10.39 -14.38
CA ARG A 135 -4.82 -11.78 -13.90
C ARG A 135 -5.59 -11.90 -12.60
N MET A 136 -5.52 -10.88 -11.74
CA MET A 136 -6.25 -10.83 -10.47
C MET A 136 -7.68 -10.27 -10.62
N GLY A 137 -8.10 -9.90 -11.83
CA GLY A 137 -9.44 -9.40 -12.10
C GLY A 137 -9.63 -7.91 -11.87
N PHE A 138 -8.55 -7.15 -11.71
CA PHE A 138 -8.61 -5.69 -11.67
C PHE A 138 -8.72 -5.10 -13.06
N ASN A 139 -9.49 -4.03 -13.21
CA ASN A 139 -9.63 -3.26 -14.43
C ASN A 139 -9.00 -1.88 -14.26
N LEU A 140 -8.43 -1.32 -15.32
CA LEU A 140 -7.95 0.05 -15.30
C LEU A 140 -9.12 1.02 -15.11
N LEU A 141 -9.09 1.79 -14.01
CA LEU A 141 -10.16 2.73 -13.66
C LEU A 141 -9.90 4.13 -14.18
N GLU A 142 -8.70 4.67 -13.92
CA GLU A 142 -8.36 6.06 -14.24
C GLU A 142 -6.86 6.22 -14.48
N ARG A 143 -6.50 7.39 -15.02
CA ARG A 143 -5.10 7.83 -15.14
C ARG A 143 -4.89 9.04 -14.26
N VAL A 144 -3.77 9.10 -13.54
CA VAL A 144 -3.41 10.18 -12.64
C VAL A 144 -2.25 10.97 -13.24
N TYR A 145 -2.41 12.28 -13.34
CA TYR A 145 -1.37 13.21 -13.77
C TYR A 145 -0.89 14.03 -12.56
N HIS A 146 0.39 14.34 -12.50
CA HIS A 146 0.94 15.16 -11.44
C HIS A 146 1.67 16.38 -11.98
N LYS A 147 1.77 17.42 -11.15
CA LYS A 147 2.57 18.61 -11.39
C LYS A 147 3.13 19.09 -10.05
N CYS A 148 4.44 19.19 -9.94
CA CYS A 148 5.09 19.73 -8.75
C CYS A 148 5.13 21.26 -8.85
N PHE A 149 4.69 21.94 -7.79
CA PHE A 149 4.70 23.42 -7.72
C PHE A 149 5.89 23.97 -6.92
N LEU A 150 6.75 23.10 -6.41
CA LEU A 150 7.95 23.47 -5.66
C LEU A 150 9.17 23.42 -6.58
N GLY A 151 10.11 24.36 -6.39
CA GLY A 151 11.35 24.41 -7.16
C GLY A 151 11.22 25.04 -8.55
N GLU A 152 10.13 25.77 -8.81
CA GLU A 152 9.98 26.60 -10.03
C GLU A 152 10.73 27.93 -9.90
#